data_b1bd2b4b4d67045e94df76f984cd3002
#
_entry.id   b1bd2b4b4d67045e94df76f984cd3002
#
_cell.length_a   1.000
_cell.length_b   1.000
_cell.length_c   1.000
_cell.angle_alpha   90.00
_cell.angle_beta   90.00
_cell.angle_gamma   90.00
#
_symmetry.space_group_name_H-M   'P 1'
#
loop_
_entity.id
_entity.type
_entity.pdbx_description
1 polymer ?
#
loop_
_entity_poly.entity_id
_entity_poly.type
_entity_poly.pdbx_seq_one_letter_code
_entity_poly.pdbx_strand_id
1 'polypeptide(L)'
;MTGPPTYAKIGVTPAFIANRLRIFLDAVPQSGVLEYDTDAGYLVRYVVLPTPAGSSPKFKVVGDEIETERVEGIVEVMWRDDP
;
A
#
# COMPACT_ATOMS: atom_id res chain seq x y z
N MET A 1 -11.48 -18.27 11.38
CA MET A 1 -11.35 -16.90 10.88
C MET A 1 -10.14 -16.79 9.98
N THR A 2 -10.33 -16.30 8.78
CA THR A 2 -9.24 -16.15 7.83
C THR A 2 -8.47 -14.86 8.09
N GLY A 3 -7.14 -14.93 8.03
CA GLY A 3 -6.31 -13.75 8.10
C GLY A 3 -6.40 -12.91 6.82
N PRO A 4 -5.74 -11.77 6.77
CA PRO A 4 -5.69 -10.96 5.55
C PRO A 4 -5.08 -11.75 4.39
N PRO A 5 -5.45 -11.44 3.14
CA PRO A 5 -4.86 -12.11 1.99
C PRO A 5 -3.35 -11.84 1.92
N THR A 6 -2.60 -12.82 1.44
CA THR A 6 -1.14 -12.68 1.25
C THR A 6 -0.81 -11.87 0.00
N TYR A 7 -1.77 -11.70 -0.89
CA TYR A 7 -1.64 -10.92 -2.12
C TYR A 7 -2.92 -10.14 -2.36
N ALA A 8 -2.79 -8.88 -2.76
CA ALA A 8 -3.91 -8.06 -3.18
C ALA A 8 -3.45 -7.05 -4.23
N LYS A 9 -4.38 -6.67 -5.11
CA LYS A 9 -4.13 -5.69 -6.15
C LYS A 9 -5.40 -4.92 -6.44
N ILE A 10 -5.30 -3.59 -6.53
CA ILE A 10 -6.44 -2.74 -6.91
C ILE A 10 -6.95 -3.15 -8.29
N GLY A 11 -8.27 -3.28 -8.41
CA GLY A 11 -8.92 -3.74 -9.63
C GLY A 11 -9.07 -5.25 -9.73
N VAL A 12 -8.35 -6.02 -8.90
CA VAL A 12 -8.45 -7.48 -8.82
C VAL A 12 -9.06 -7.90 -7.50
N THR A 13 -8.53 -7.38 -6.39
CA THR A 13 -9.08 -7.65 -5.05
C THR A 13 -10.33 -6.79 -4.85
N PRO A 14 -11.43 -7.37 -4.35
CA PRO A 14 -12.65 -6.58 -4.08
C PRO A 14 -12.38 -5.42 -3.13
N ALA A 15 -12.98 -4.27 -3.43
CA ALA A 15 -12.75 -3.04 -2.66
C ALA A 15 -13.12 -3.19 -1.19
N PHE A 16 -14.18 -3.98 -0.87
CA PHE A 16 -14.61 -4.17 0.51
C PHE A 16 -13.56 -4.92 1.34
N ILE A 17 -12.69 -5.69 0.70
CA ILE A 17 -11.56 -6.34 1.34
C ILE A 17 -10.39 -5.37 1.42
N ALA A 18 -10.04 -4.76 0.28
CA ALA A 18 -8.87 -3.88 0.19
C ALA A 18 -8.95 -2.69 1.15
N ASN A 19 -10.14 -2.13 1.33
CA ASN A 19 -10.34 -0.97 2.20
C ASN A 19 -10.20 -1.29 3.70
N ARG A 20 -10.13 -2.57 4.06
CA ARG A 20 -9.99 -3.00 5.45
C ARG A 20 -8.57 -3.45 5.80
N LEU A 21 -7.64 -3.28 4.89
CA LEU A 21 -6.27 -3.73 5.08
C LEU A 21 -5.37 -2.59 5.59
N ARG A 22 -4.50 -2.93 6.54
CA ARG A 22 -3.39 -2.08 6.95
C ARG A 22 -2.12 -2.78 6.51
N ILE A 23 -1.29 -2.07 5.77
CA ILE A 23 -0.11 -2.63 5.14
C ILE A 23 1.13 -1.96 5.71
N PHE A 24 2.12 -2.76 6.07
CA PHE A 24 3.38 -2.30 6.64
C PHE A 24 4.53 -2.80 5.78
N LEU A 25 5.52 -1.97 5.61
CA LEU A 25 6.80 -2.33 4.98
C LEU A 25 7.91 -2.09 5.99
N ASP A 26 8.64 -3.15 6.34
CA ASP A 26 9.69 -3.09 7.38
C ASP A 26 9.18 -2.42 8.66
N ALA A 27 7.98 -2.81 9.08
CA ALA A 27 7.27 -2.30 10.27
C ALA A 27 6.80 -0.84 10.17
N VAL A 28 6.91 -0.22 9.00
CA VAL A 28 6.45 1.16 8.78
C VAL A 28 5.11 1.14 8.05
N PRO A 29 4.05 1.80 8.60
CA PRO A 29 2.75 1.85 7.93
C PRO A 29 2.86 2.49 6.55
N GLN A 30 2.15 1.91 5.58
CA GLN A 30 2.14 2.38 4.20
C GLN A 30 0.76 2.88 3.81
N SER A 31 0.73 3.87 2.92
CA SER A 31 -0.51 4.35 2.29
C SER A 31 -0.29 4.45 0.79
N GLY A 32 -1.40 4.50 0.03
CA GLY A 32 -1.31 4.56 -1.43
C GLY A 32 -0.77 3.28 -2.07
N VAL A 33 -0.95 2.14 -1.39
CA VAL A 33 -0.49 0.85 -1.90
C VAL A 33 -1.48 0.34 -2.93
N LEU A 34 -0.97 -0.03 -4.10
CA LEU A 34 -1.78 -0.54 -5.21
C LEU A 34 -1.76 -2.06 -5.28
N GLU A 35 -0.68 -2.66 -4.84
CA GLU A 35 -0.48 -4.10 -4.90
C GLU A 35 0.53 -4.50 -3.81
N TYR A 36 0.37 -5.68 -3.25
CA TYR A 36 1.36 -6.23 -2.34
C TYR A 36 1.38 -7.76 -2.42
N ASP A 37 2.50 -8.34 -2.04
CA ASP A 37 2.65 -9.79 -1.90
C ASP A 37 3.57 -10.05 -0.70
N THR A 38 3.00 -10.63 0.36
CA THR A 38 3.77 -10.88 1.58
C THR A 38 4.78 -12.01 1.41
N ASP A 39 4.47 -12.99 0.55
CA ASP A 39 5.37 -14.12 0.32
C ASP A 39 6.55 -13.73 -0.57
N ALA A 40 6.30 -12.92 -1.59
CA ALA A 40 7.34 -12.43 -2.47
C ALA A 40 8.14 -11.27 -1.85
N GLY A 41 7.57 -10.59 -0.86
CA GLY A 41 8.24 -9.50 -0.16
C GLY A 41 8.35 -8.22 -0.97
N TYR A 42 7.25 -7.78 -1.59
CA TYR A 42 7.21 -6.50 -2.30
C TYR A 42 5.84 -5.84 -2.15
N LEU A 43 5.82 -4.55 -2.43
CA LEU A 43 4.59 -3.81 -2.66
C LEU A 43 4.81 -2.77 -3.76
N VAL A 44 3.70 -2.35 -4.38
CA VAL A 44 3.69 -1.25 -5.36
C VAL A 44 2.86 -0.12 -4.78
N ARG A 45 3.40 1.07 -4.78
CA ARG A 45 2.75 2.25 -4.19
C ARG A 45 2.95 3.47 -5.07
N TYR A 46 2.10 4.49 -4.86
CA TYR A 46 2.32 5.78 -5.47
C TYR A 46 3.59 6.43 -4.91
N VAL A 47 4.32 7.12 -5.79
CA VAL A 47 5.46 7.93 -5.36
C VAL A 47 4.94 9.23 -4.75
N VAL A 48 5.30 9.48 -3.49
CA VAL A 48 4.88 10.67 -2.75
C VAL A 48 6.05 11.64 -2.69
N LEU A 49 5.79 12.88 -3.08
CA LEU A 49 6.81 13.92 -3.02
C LEU A 49 6.98 14.41 -1.58
N PRO A 50 8.22 14.79 -1.18
CA PRO A 50 8.43 15.40 0.11
C PRO A 50 7.65 16.70 0.23
N THR A 51 6.93 16.88 1.34
CA THR A 51 6.17 18.09 1.61
C THR A 51 6.48 18.57 3.02
N PRO A 52 6.34 19.90 3.31
CA PRO A 52 6.51 20.40 4.66
C PRO A 52 5.52 19.75 5.63
N ALA A 53 5.89 19.70 6.91
CA ALA A 53 5.01 19.18 7.94
C ALA A 53 3.71 20.00 7.99
N GLY A 54 2.58 19.30 8.07
CA GLY A 54 1.24 19.94 8.07
C GLY A 54 0.65 20.16 6.68
N SER A 55 1.42 19.91 5.62
CA SER A 55 0.91 19.98 4.25
C SER A 55 0.29 18.66 3.82
N SER A 56 -0.67 18.71 2.90
CA SER A 56 -1.23 17.51 2.31
C SER A 56 -0.18 16.78 1.46
N PRO A 57 -0.17 15.44 1.47
CA PRO A 57 0.72 14.68 0.61
C PRO A 57 0.48 15.01 -0.86
N LYS A 58 1.55 15.07 -1.66
CA LYS A 58 1.47 15.25 -3.09
C LYS A 58 2.07 14.06 -3.79
N PHE A 59 1.38 13.57 -4.82
CA PHE A 59 1.88 12.47 -5.63
C PHE A 59 2.70 13.01 -6.79
N LYS A 60 3.72 12.23 -7.17
CA LYS A 60 4.52 12.56 -8.35
C LYS A 60 3.72 12.21 -9.61
N VAL A 61 3.54 13.19 -10.49
CA VAL A 61 2.81 13.03 -11.75
C VAL A 61 3.80 13.10 -12.90
N VAL A 62 3.74 12.11 -13.78
CA VAL A 62 4.56 12.08 -15.01
C VAL A 62 3.58 11.98 -16.18
N GLY A 63 3.53 13.03 -17.02
CA GLY A 63 2.51 13.15 -18.04
C GLY A 63 1.14 13.27 -17.40
N ASP A 64 0.22 12.38 -17.75
CA ASP A 64 -1.14 12.35 -17.22
C ASP A 64 -1.32 11.28 -16.12
N GLU A 65 -0.24 10.63 -15.68
CA GLU A 65 -0.32 9.52 -14.75
C GLU A 65 0.45 9.79 -13.48
N ILE A 66 -0.08 9.28 -12.35
CA ILE A 66 0.64 9.29 -11.08
C ILE A 66 1.69 8.19 -11.12
N GLU A 67 2.95 8.55 -10.83
CA GLU A 67 4.04 7.58 -10.84
C GLU A 67 3.91 6.58 -9.70
N THR A 68 4.23 5.33 -9.98
CA THR A 68 4.24 4.26 -8.98
C THR A 68 5.64 3.68 -8.87
N GLU A 69 5.92 3.06 -7.71
CA GLU A 69 7.19 2.39 -7.49
C GLU A 69 6.98 1.03 -6.84
N ARG A 70 7.81 0.06 -7.21
CA ARG A 70 7.88 -1.24 -6.55
C ARG A 70 8.97 -1.18 -5.50
N VAL A 71 8.62 -1.54 -4.27
CA VAL A 71 9.56 -1.55 -3.13
C VAL A 71 9.60 -2.96 -2.55
N GLU A 72 10.81 -3.45 -2.29
CA GLU A 72 11.00 -4.77 -1.69
C GLU A 72 11.32 -4.62 -0.20
N GLY A 73 10.91 -5.62 0.58
CA GLY A 73 11.14 -5.65 2.02
C GLY A 73 10.20 -6.61 2.71
N ILE A 74 10.12 -6.50 4.03
CA ILE A 74 9.21 -7.33 4.82
C ILE A 74 7.83 -6.68 4.80
N VAL A 75 6.90 -7.32 4.08
CA VAL A 75 5.52 -6.84 3.94
C VAL A 75 4.65 -7.59 4.95
N GLU A 76 3.97 -6.83 5.81
CA GLU A 76 3.02 -7.36 6.77
C GLU A 76 1.67 -6.70 6.55
N VAL A 77 0.61 -7.47 6.74
CA VAL A 77 -0.75 -7.01 6.49
C VAL A 77 -1.65 -7.46 7.63
N MET A 78 -2.54 -6.57 8.08
CA MET A 78 -3.53 -6.90 9.09
C MET A 78 -4.85 -6.24 8.75
N TRP A 79 -5.93 -6.75 9.34
CA TRP A 79 -7.23 -6.12 9.21
C TRP A 79 -7.27 -4.81 9.97
N ARG A 80 -7.84 -3.79 9.34
CA ARG A 80 -7.90 -2.45 9.94
C ARG A 80 -8.74 -2.42 11.21
N ASP A 81 -9.72 -3.31 11.30
CA ASP A 81 -10.63 -3.39 12.43
C ASP A 81 -10.09 -4.19 13.60
N ASP A 82 -8.96 -4.84 13.46
CA ASP A 82 -8.38 -5.62 14.55
C ASP A 82 -7.87 -4.67 15.64
N PRO A 83 -8.21 -4.97 16.89
CA PRO A 83 -7.75 -4.14 18.01
C PRO A 83 -6.25 -4.23 18.22
#